data_3ecaa02825e839f6624e50879a01f40b
#
_entry.id   3ecaa02825e839f6624e50879a01f40b
#
_cell.length_a   1.000
_cell.length_b   1.000
_cell.length_c   1.000
_cell.angle_alpha   90.00
_cell.angle_beta   90.00
_cell.angle_gamma   90.00
#
_symmetry.space_group_name_H-M   'P 1'
#
loop_
_entity.id
_entity.type
_entity.pdbx_description
1 polymer ?
#
loop_
_entity_poly.entity_id
_entity_poly.type
_entity_poly.pdbx_seq_one_letter_code
_entity_poly.pdbx_strand_id
1 'polypeptide(L)'
;MLPWLALACGGEAPDRNAAAFRVALLTPGSIADGGWNAGAFEGLEAVRDQLGAEIRHAETRTPAEFEEGFRDFAARGFDLVFGHGFEYQEAAAKVAAEFPETVFVTTSGNTLRRNVAPMVFELEQAIYLCGVLAARMSETGTLGLIGGIDLPSIRSTFVAFRAGALSVRPGTDVREVFIGNFDDTAAAREAARALLEEGADLLLHQANDAGRGVFRAVADRAAEGGRVFAFGTNRNQNDMAPTVVIASATLDIPAALVEVASRVRDGTFTAEPLRLGMSEGIVALELNPQLRSRIPEPVLAELAALERDIRSGVLVVPRGAF
;
A
#
# COMPACT_ATOMS: atom_id res chain seq x y z
N MET A 1 -68.29 -45.88 -2.05
CA MET A 1 -67.57 -44.89 -1.24
C MET A 1 -66.08 -45.08 -1.49
N LEU A 2 -65.49 -44.28 -2.38
CA LEU A 2 -64.05 -44.26 -2.60
C LEU A 2 -63.52 -42.97 -1.93
N PRO A 3 -62.39 -43.03 -1.19
CA PRO A 3 -61.75 -41.78 -0.66
C PRO A 3 -60.87 -41.16 -1.72
N TRP A 4 -61.01 -39.86 -1.87
CA TRP A 4 -60.10 -39.00 -2.64
C TRP A 4 -58.77 -38.84 -1.92
N LEU A 5 -57.67 -39.31 -2.55
CA LEU A 5 -56.31 -38.90 -2.16
C LEU A 5 -56.05 -37.53 -2.76
N ALA A 6 -55.84 -36.52 -1.88
CA ALA A 6 -55.32 -35.24 -2.26
C ALA A 6 -53.77 -35.37 -2.34
N LEU A 7 -53.19 -35.30 -3.54
CA LEU A 7 -51.76 -35.06 -3.74
C LEU A 7 -51.46 -33.62 -3.36
N ALA A 8 -50.78 -33.42 -2.27
CA ALA A 8 -50.13 -32.14 -1.96
C ALA A 8 -48.83 -32.03 -2.80
N CYS A 9 -48.88 -31.22 -3.86
CA CYS A 9 -47.65 -30.75 -4.52
C CYS A 9 -46.98 -29.75 -3.60
N GLY A 10 -45.98 -30.22 -2.86
CA GLY A 10 -45.00 -29.36 -2.22
C GLY A 10 -44.11 -28.72 -3.29
N GLY A 11 -44.48 -27.56 -3.77
CA GLY A 11 -43.59 -26.71 -4.55
C GLY A 11 -42.51 -26.19 -3.60
N GLU A 12 -41.31 -26.72 -3.67
CA GLU A 12 -40.12 -26.04 -3.17
C GLU A 12 -40.09 -24.67 -3.87
N ALA A 13 -40.12 -23.60 -3.08
CA ALA A 13 -39.87 -22.28 -3.59
C ALA A 13 -38.50 -22.30 -4.29
N PRO A 14 -38.39 -21.69 -5.50
CA PRO A 14 -37.08 -21.64 -6.15
C PRO A 14 -36.09 -20.98 -5.21
N ASP A 15 -35.03 -21.70 -4.94
CA ASP A 15 -33.82 -21.18 -4.30
C ASP A 15 -33.48 -19.87 -5.02
N ARG A 16 -33.59 -18.74 -4.30
CA ARG A 16 -33.17 -17.44 -4.86
C ARG A 16 -31.70 -17.64 -5.11
N ASN A 17 -31.34 -17.81 -6.38
CA ASN A 17 -29.98 -17.74 -6.87
C ASN A 17 -29.30 -16.63 -6.10
N ALA A 18 -28.42 -16.97 -5.17
CA ALA A 18 -27.67 -15.98 -4.39
C ALA A 18 -26.99 -15.10 -5.43
N ALA A 19 -27.39 -13.83 -5.49
CA ALA A 19 -26.81 -12.89 -6.43
C ALA A 19 -25.29 -12.96 -6.26
N ALA A 20 -24.55 -13.08 -7.36
CA ALA A 20 -23.10 -13.21 -7.28
C ALA A 20 -22.53 -12.04 -6.51
N PHE A 21 -21.67 -12.31 -5.53
CA PHE A 21 -20.96 -11.29 -4.78
C PHE A 21 -20.09 -10.45 -5.74
N ARG A 22 -20.25 -9.12 -5.72
CA ARG A 22 -19.70 -8.21 -6.73
C ARG A 22 -18.77 -7.19 -6.07
N VAL A 23 -17.52 -7.14 -6.54
CA VAL A 23 -16.48 -6.27 -5.98
C VAL A 23 -15.86 -5.43 -7.09
N ALA A 24 -15.75 -4.12 -6.85
CA ALA A 24 -15.07 -3.20 -7.75
C ALA A 24 -13.86 -2.53 -7.11
N LEU A 25 -12.91 -2.11 -7.95
CA LEU A 25 -11.71 -1.39 -7.57
C LEU A 25 -11.55 -0.15 -8.46
N LEU A 26 -11.36 1.00 -7.81
CA LEU A 26 -10.92 2.23 -8.45
C LEU A 26 -9.45 2.47 -8.11
N THR A 27 -8.60 2.76 -9.11
CA THR A 27 -7.20 3.12 -8.92
C THR A 27 -6.89 4.49 -9.51
N PRO A 28 -5.99 5.29 -8.89
CA PRO A 28 -5.63 6.62 -9.39
C PRO A 28 -4.65 6.61 -10.56
N GLY A 29 -4.22 5.44 -10.98
CA GLY A 29 -3.25 5.25 -12.05
C GLY A 29 -3.20 3.82 -12.56
N SER A 30 -2.23 3.58 -13.44
CA SER A 30 -2.06 2.30 -14.13
C SER A 30 -1.75 1.15 -13.17
N ILE A 31 -2.42 0.03 -13.37
CA ILE A 31 -2.14 -1.23 -12.67
C ILE A 31 -0.82 -1.89 -13.10
N ALA A 32 -0.11 -1.30 -14.06
CA ALA A 32 1.22 -1.74 -14.50
C ALA A 32 2.37 -0.98 -13.82
N ASP A 33 2.09 -0.21 -12.74
CA ASP A 33 3.08 0.60 -12.02
C ASP A 33 4.13 -0.21 -11.26
N GLY A 34 3.98 -1.54 -11.20
CA GLY A 34 4.89 -2.41 -10.45
C GLY A 34 4.94 -2.12 -8.94
N GLY A 35 3.94 -1.43 -8.40
CA GLY A 35 3.90 -0.97 -7.01
C GLY A 35 2.48 -0.95 -6.43
N TRP A 36 2.00 0.23 -6.11
CA TRP A 36 0.77 0.49 -5.38
C TRP A 36 -0.49 -0.02 -6.09
N ASN A 37 -0.71 0.42 -7.34
CA ASN A 37 -1.91 0.05 -8.09
C ASN A 37 -1.87 -1.42 -8.55
N ALA A 38 -0.71 -1.91 -8.93
CA ALA A 38 -0.52 -3.32 -9.29
C ALA A 38 -0.89 -4.25 -8.14
N GLY A 39 -0.46 -3.94 -6.90
CA GLY A 39 -0.80 -4.72 -5.72
C GLY A 39 -2.30 -4.75 -5.42
N ALA A 40 -3.01 -3.62 -5.62
CA ALA A 40 -4.45 -3.56 -5.44
C ALA A 40 -5.19 -4.38 -6.51
N PHE A 41 -4.73 -4.35 -7.75
CA PHE A 41 -5.33 -5.14 -8.82
C PHE A 41 -5.13 -6.65 -8.62
N GLU A 42 -3.94 -7.07 -8.19
CA GLU A 42 -3.68 -8.45 -7.77
C GLU A 42 -4.59 -8.86 -6.60
N GLY A 43 -4.85 -7.94 -5.67
CA GLY A 43 -5.81 -8.15 -4.59
C GLY A 43 -7.24 -8.35 -5.08
N LEU A 44 -7.67 -7.57 -6.07
CA LEU A 44 -8.97 -7.73 -6.70
C LEU A 44 -9.07 -9.10 -7.41
N GLU A 45 -8.01 -9.54 -8.11
CA GLU A 45 -7.96 -10.87 -8.70
C GLU A 45 -7.99 -11.97 -7.64
N ALA A 46 -7.29 -11.80 -6.52
CA ALA A 46 -7.34 -12.74 -5.40
C ALA A 46 -8.76 -12.83 -4.80
N VAL A 47 -9.50 -11.73 -4.72
CA VAL A 47 -10.91 -11.72 -4.31
C VAL A 47 -11.76 -12.55 -5.27
N ARG A 48 -11.58 -12.42 -6.58
CA ARG A 48 -12.24 -13.29 -7.58
C ARG A 48 -11.91 -14.76 -7.34
N ASP A 49 -10.64 -15.07 -7.24
CA ASP A 49 -10.15 -16.46 -7.24
C ASP A 49 -10.46 -17.19 -5.93
N GLN A 50 -10.43 -16.50 -4.79
CA GLN A 50 -10.67 -17.10 -3.48
C GLN A 50 -12.14 -17.01 -3.03
N LEU A 51 -12.87 -15.99 -3.44
CA LEU A 51 -14.23 -15.76 -2.98
C LEU A 51 -15.29 -16.00 -4.06
N GLY A 52 -14.90 -16.25 -5.30
CA GLY A 52 -15.82 -16.44 -6.43
C GLY A 52 -16.56 -15.16 -6.84
N ALA A 53 -16.00 -13.99 -6.51
CA ALA A 53 -16.66 -12.72 -6.77
C ALA A 53 -16.64 -12.34 -8.26
N GLU A 54 -17.70 -11.67 -8.73
CA GLU A 54 -17.64 -10.91 -9.97
C GLU A 54 -16.85 -9.63 -9.71
N ILE A 55 -15.77 -9.40 -10.46
CA ILE A 55 -14.91 -8.25 -10.26
C ILE A 55 -14.93 -7.27 -11.42
N ARG A 56 -14.72 -5.98 -11.12
CA ARG A 56 -14.48 -4.92 -12.12
C ARG A 56 -13.43 -3.95 -11.62
N HIS A 57 -12.69 -3.36 -12.54
CA HIS A 57 -11.69 -2.33 -12.28
C HIS A 57 -11.93 -1.13 -13.17
N ALA A 58 -11.65 0.07 -12.64
CA ALA A 58 -11.56 1.30 -13.41
C ALA A 58 -10.42 2.18 -12.91
N GLU A 59 -9.66 2.73 -13.84
CA GLU A 59 -8.70 3.80 -13.57
C GLU A 59 -9.43 5.13 -13.59
N THR A 60 -9.19 5.98 -12.58
CA THR A 60 -9.81 7.30 -12.43
C THR A 60 -8.76 8.29 -11.92
N ARG A 61 -8.76 9.53 -12.42
CA ARG A 61 -7.65 10.48 -12.20
C ARG A 61 -8.08 11.79 -11.55
N THR A 62 -9.36 12.13 -11.62
CA THR A 62 -9.88 13.40 -11.12
C THR A 62 -10.96 13.18 -10.06
N PRO A 63 -11.19 14.13 -9.16
CA PRO A 63 -12.26 14.04 -8.15
C PRO A 63 -13.63 13.76 -8.73
N ALA A 64 -13.94 14.30 -9.93
CA ALA A 64 -15.19 14.03 -10.62
C ALA A 64 -15.28 12.56 -11.08
N GLU A 65 -14.21 12.02 -11.64
CA GLU A 65 -14.12 10.61 -12.03
C GLU A 65 -14.20 9.67 -10.82
N PHE A 66 -13.65 10.06 -9.66
CA PHE A 66 -13.76 9.27 -8.42
C PHE A 66 -15.22 9.12 -8.01
N GLU A 67 -15.98 10.24 -7.97
CA GLU A 67 -17.40 10.22 -7.64
C GLU A 67 -18.22 9.41 -8.67
N GLU A 68 -17.94 9.61 -9.96
CA GLU A 68 -18.62 8.89 -11.04
C GLU A 68 -18.36 7.38 -10.96
N GLY A 69 -17.11 6.97 -10.73
CA GLY A 69 -16.72 5.57 -10.59
C GLY A 69 -17.42 4.88 -9.42
N PHE A 70 -17.42 5.49 -8.23
CA PHE A 70 -18.16 4.97 -7.08
C PHE A 70 -19.66 4.86 -7.37
N ARG A 71 -20.28 5.89 -7.96
CA ARG A 71 -21.71 5.92 -8.27
C ARG A 71 -22.08 4.90 -9.32
N ASP A 72 -21.28 4.74 -10.40
CA ASP A 72 -21.55 3.74 -11.44
C ASP A 72 -21.55 2.32 -10.86
N PHE A 73 -20.54 1.94 -10.11
CA PHE A 73 -20.47 0.61 -9.53
C PHE A 73 -21.59 0.37 -8.51
N ALA A 74 -21.87 1.33 -7.63
CA ALA A 74 -22.96 1.20 -6.65
C ALA A 74 -24.34 1.11 -7.33
N ALA A 75 -24.61 1.94 -8.35
CA ALA A 75 -25.86 1.90 -9.11
C ALA A 75 -26.05 0.58 -9.88
N ARG A 76 -24.96 -0.07 -10.25
CA ARG A 76 -24.96 -1.40 -10.89
C ARG A 76 -25.07 -2.55 -9.89
N GLY A 77 -25.22 -2.26 -8.59
CA GLY A 77 -25.42 -3.25 -7.53
C GLY A 77 -24.14 -4.00 -7.13
N PHE A 78 -23.01 -3.33 -7.13
CA PHE A 78 -21.81 -3.88 -6.50
C PHE A 78 -21.93 -3.81 -4.98
N ASP A 79 -21.55 -4.92 -4.29
CA ASP A 79 -21.66 -5.05 -2.85
C ASP A 79 -20.53 -4.28 -2.14
N LEU A 80 -19.34 -4.24 -2.78
CA LEU A 80 -18.14 -3.60 -2.25
C LEU A 80 -17.41 -2.84 -3.36
N VAL A 81 -17.05 -1.59 -3.09
CA VAL A 81 -16.21 -0.78 -3.97
C VAL A 81 -14.99 -0.27 -3.20
N PHE A 82 -13.81 -0.68 -3.63
CA PHE A 82 -12.55 -0.15 -3.14
C PHE A 82 -12.16 1.12 -3.92
N GLY A 83 -11.82 2.19 -3.20
CA GLY A 83 -11.12 3.37 -3.73
C GLY A 83 -9.67 3.31 -3.25
N HIS A 84 -8.73 3.01 -4.14
CA HIS A 84 -7.35 2.71 -3.77
C HIS A 84 -6.48 3.96 -3.76
N GLY A 85 -6.57 4.75 -2.70
CA GLY A 85 -5.79 5.96 -2.49
C GLY A 85 -6.44 6.91 -1.49
N PHE A 86 -5.62 7.77 -0.89
CA PHE A 86 -6.05 8.81 0.04
C PHE A 86 -7.09 9.76 -0.59
N GLU A 87 -6.94 10.05 -1.86
CA GLU A 87 -7.75 10.98 -2.65
C GLU A 87 -9.21 10.55 -2.82
N TYR A 88 -9.52 9.26 -2.66
CA TYR A 88 -10.88 8.73 -2.87
C TYR A 88 -11.85 8.99 -1.71
N GLN A 89 -11.36 9.33 -0.52
CA GLN A 89 -12.15 9.34 0.70
C GLN A 89 -13.34 10.31 0.69
N GLU A 90 -13.17 11.50 0.13
CA GLU A 90 -14.25 12.50 0.03
C GLU A 90 -15.32 12.07 -0.97
N ALA A 91 -14.92 11.50 -2.10
CA ALA A 91 -15.83 10.97 -3.11
C ALA A 91 -16.63 9.78 -2.55
N ALA A 92 -15.97 8.85 -1.84
CA ALA A 92 -16.64 7.73 -1.18
C ALA A 92 -17.66 8.22 -0.16
N ALA A 93 -17.30 9.18 0.71
CA ALA A 93 -18.19 9.73 1.73
C ALA A 93 -19.44 10.39 1.14
N LYS A 94 -19.29 11.08 0.01
CA LYS A 94 -20.39 11.75 -0.70
C LYS A 94 -21.33 10.75 -1.35
N VAL A 95 -20.81 9.76 -2.07
CA VAL A 95 -21.61 8.76 -2.80
C VAL A 95 -22.26 7.75 -1.86
N ALA A 96 -21.62 7.39 -0.77
CA ALA A 96 -22.11 6.38 0.17
C ALA A 96 -23.48 6.70 0.77
N ALA A 97 -23.81 7.99 0.93
CA ALA A 97 -25.13 8.41 1.41
C ALA A 97 -26.27 8.09 0.43
N GLU A 98 -25.96 7.98 -0.86
CA GLU A 98 -26.90 7.65 -1.93
C GLU A 98 -27.14 6.12 -2.04
N PHE A 99 -26.17 5.32 -1.59
CA PHE A 99 -26.15 3.86 -1.74
C PHE A 99 -25.87 3.14 -0.41
N PRO A 100 -26.83 3.09 0.52
CA PRO A 100 -26.63 2.56 1.86
C PRO A 100 -26.31 1.05 1.94
N GLU A 101 -26.63 0.30 0.89
CA GLU A 101 -26.41 -1.15 0.82
C GLU A 101 -25.04 -1.52 0.23
N THR A 102 -24.33 -0.58 -0.41
CA THR A 102 -22.99 -0.78 -0.92
C THR A 102 -21.96 -0.38 0.15
N VAL A 103 -20.97 -1.21 0.39
CA VAL A 103 -19.83 -0.90 1.25
C VAL A 103 -18.74 -0.22 0.41
N PHE A 104 -18.19 0.86 0.95
CA PHE A 104 -17.07 1.57 0.34
C PHE A 104 -15.86 1.49 1.28
N VAL A 105 -14.72 1.10 0.74
CA VAL A 105 -13.47 1.04 1.49
C VAL A 105 -12.41 1.87 0.77
N THR A 106 -11.83 2.85 1.47
CA THR A 106 -10.76 3.68 0.89
C THR A 106 -9.43 3.36 1.55
N THR A 107 -8.39 3.17 0.76
CA THR A 107 -7.07 2.92 1.31
C THR A 107 -6.36 4.23 1.65
N SER A 108 -5.57 4.22 2.71
CA SER A 108 -4.77 5.37 3.16
C SER A 108 -5.57 6.64 3.52
N GLY A 109 -6.87 6.50 3.77
CA GLY A 109 -7.74 7.59 4.23
C GLY A 109 -8.02 7.53 5.74
N ASN A 110 -8.84 8.46 6.22
CA ASN A 110 -9.32 8.49 7.60
C ASN A 110 -10.83 8.75 7.72
N THR A 111 -11.52 8.81 6.59
CA THR A 111 -12.95 9.11 6.53
C THR A 111 -13.77 7.89 6.89
N LEU A 112 -14.58 8.01 7.95
CA LEU A 112 -15.49 6.97 8.44
C LEU A 112 -16.94 7.43 8.26
N ARG A 113 -17.81 6.56 7.71
CA ARG A 113 -19.26 6.72 7.63
C ARG A 113 -19.93 5.36 7.89
N ARG A 114 -21.25 5.31 7.92
CA ARG A 114 -22.02 4.08 8.20
C ARG A 114 -21.61 2.89 7.29
N ASN A 115 -21.31 3.17 6.03
CA ASN A 115 -20.92 2.20 5.00
C ASN A 115 -19.62 2.60 4.28
N VAL A 116 -18.79 3.47 4.91
CA VAL A 116 -17.45 3.82 4.45
C VAL A 116 -16.46 3.52 5.56
N ALA A 117 -15.45 2.73 5.27
CA ALA A 117 -14.34 2.47 6.20
C ALA A 117 -12.99 2.82 5.57
N PRO A 118 -12.09 3.48 6.31
CA PRO A 118 -10.72 3.64 5.89
C PRO A 118 -9.91 2.37 6.20
N MET A 119 -9.12 1.90 5.23
CA MET A 119 -8.12 0.86 5.39
C MET A 119 -6.74 1.50 5.35
N VAL A 120 -6.05 1.49 6.48
CA VAL A 120 -4.75 2.14 6.66
C VAL A 120 -3.67 1.08 6.74
N PHE A 121 -2.77 1.08 5.78
CA PHE A 121 -1.55 0.28 5.84
C PHE A 121 -0.52 1.03 6.68
N GLU A 122 -0.04 0.41 7.75
CA GLU A 122 0.98 1.01 8.63
C GLU A 122 2.39 0.80 8.06
N LEU A 123 2.59 1.21 6.79
CA LEU A 123 3.86 1.09 6.08
C LEU A 123 5.00 1.81 6.81
N GLU A 124 4.68 2.81 7.62
CA GLU A 124 5.61 3.50 8.51
C GLU A 124 6.47 2.54 9.33
N GLN A 125 5.92 1.37 9.69
CA GLN A 125 6.63 0.37 10.48
C GLN A 125 7.84 -0.21 9.73
N ALA A 126 7.67 -0.58 8.47
CA ALA A 126 8.78 -1.04 7.63
C ALA A 126 9.71 0.11 7.21
N ILE A 127 9.16 1.28 6.94
CA ILE A 127 9.94 2.47 6.57
C ILE A 127 10.81 2.96 7.75
N TYR A 128 10.36 2.82 8.98
CA TYR A 128 11.20 3.08 10.17
C TYR A 128 12.43 2.17 10.17
N LEU A 129 12.24 0.87 9.91
CA LEU A 129 13.35 -0.09 9.80
C LEU A 129 14.28 0.24 8.61
N CYS A 130 13.73 0.74 7.48
CA CYS A 130 14.55 1.28 6.38
C CYS A 130 15.43 2.45 6.87
N GLY A 131 14.87 3.36 7.68
CA GLY A 131 15.63 4.47 8.26
C GLY A 131 16.77 4.01 9.17
N VAL A 132 16.51 3.01 10.03
CA VAL A 132 17.53 2.38 10.88
C VAL A 132 18.63 1.76 10.02
N LEU A 133 18.26 0.95 9.04
CA LEU A 133 19.20 0.30 8.12
C LEU A 133 20.04 1.34 7.36
N ALA A 134 19.38 2.38 6.85
CA ALA A 134 20.05 3.45 6.11
C ALA A 134 21.10 4.15 6.98
N ALA A 135 20.75 4.57 8.19
CA ALA A 135 21.69 5.26 9.07
C ALA A 135 22.87 4.39 9.53
N ARG A 136 22.65 3.07 9.71
CA ARG A 136 23.70 2.09 10.03
C ARG A 136 24.63 1.80 8.85
N MET A 137 24.11 1.88 7.62
CA MET A 137 24.87 1.57 6.40
C MET A 137 25.54 2.80 5.79
N SER A 138 25.05 4.01 6.07
CA SER A 138 25.54 5.26 5.51
C SER A 138 26.96 5.58 5.96
N GLU A 139 27.82 5.91 4.99
CA GLU A 139 29.17 6.42 5.24
C GLU A 139 29.16 7.95 5.41
N THR A 140 28.34 8.65 4.63
CA THR A 140 28.30 10.12 4.62
C THR A 140 27.50 10.70 5.78
N GLY A 141 26.48 9.97 6.26
CA GLY A 141 25.49 10.47 7.21
C GLY A 141 24.38 11.30 6.56
N THR A 142 24.33 11.36 5.23
CA THR A 142 23.29 12.03 4.46
C THR A 142 22.43 10.99 3.76
N LEU A 143 21.10 11.08 3.95
CA LEU A 143 20.12 10.17 3.39
C LEU A 143 19.10 10.96 2.55
N GLY A 144 18.51 10.32 1.54
CA GLY A 144 17.57 10.98 0.64
C GLY A 144 16.20 10.31 0.62
N LEU A 145 15.14 11.12 0.57
CA LEU A 145 13.75 10.70 0.43
C LEU A 145 13.16 11.36 -0.81
N ILE A 146 12.51 10.57 -1.66
CA ILE A 146 11.88 11.05 -2.90
C ILE A 146 10.41 10.66 -2.88
N GLY A 147 9.52 11.65 -2.78
CA GLY A 147 8.07 11.48 -2.84
C GLY A 147 7.53 11.79 -4.22
N GLY A 148 6.44 11.15 -4.59
CA GLY A 148 5.65 11.54 -5.75
C GLY A 148 4.90 12.83 -5.48
N ILE A 149 3.62 12.76 -5.15
CA ILE A 149 2.81 13.90 -4.71
C ILE A 149 2.95 14.07 -3.19
N ASP A 150 2.93 15.31 -2.73
CA ASP A 150 2.98 15.65 -1.32
C ASP A 150 1.64 15.35 -0.62
N LEU A 151 1.46 14.09 -0.22
CA LEU A 151 0.28 13.60 0.49
C LEU A 151 0.59 13.33 1.97
N PRO A 152 -0.39 13.51 2.88
CA PRO A 152 -0.21 13.20 4.31
C PRO A 152 0.29 11.77 4.56
N SER A 153 -0.21 10.78 3.82
CA SER A 153 0.22 9.37 3.90
C SER A 153 1.70 9.19 3.56
N ILE A 154 2.22 9.89 2.55
CA ILE A 154 3.63 9.83 2.16
C ILE A 154 4.51 10.56 3.18
N ARG A 155 4.10 11.76 3.62
CA ARG A 155 4.82 12.47 4.68
C ARG A 155 4.92 11.66 5.96
N SER A 156 3.89 10.91 6.32
CA SER A 156 3.89 10.02 7.49
C SER A 156 5.02 8.98 7.41
N THR A 157 5.25 8.37 6.25
CA THR A 157 6.35 7.43 6.05
C THR A 157 7.72 8.12 6.14
N PHE A 158 7.85 9.36 5.67
CA PHE A 158 9.09 10.14 5.79
C PHE A 158 9.41 10.52 7.24
N VAL A 159 8.38 10.83 8.04
CA VAL A 159 8.54 10.99 9.51
C VAL A 159 9.09 9.73 10.14
N ALA A 160 8.53 8.56 9.80
CA ALA A 160 8.98 7.27 10.32
C ALA A 160 10.43 6.94 9.92
N PHE A 161 10.80 7.15 8.64
CA PHE A 161 12.17 6.95 8.17
C PHE A 161 13.16 7.82 8.95
N ARG A 162 12.87 9.11 9.07
CA ARG A 162 13.70 10.06 9.83
C ARG A 162 13.82 9.66 11.28
N ALA A 163 12.73 9.25 11.91
CA ALA A 163 12.74 8.77 13.29
C ALA A 163 13.62 7.53 13.45
N GLY A 164 13.51 6.55 12.55
CA GLY A 164 14.35 5.35 12.53
C GLY A 164 15.83 5.69 12.36
N ALA A 165 16.18 6.57 11.43
CA ALA A 165 17.56 7.00 11.20
C ALA A 165 18.16 7.70 12.42
N LEU A 166 17.45 8.66 12.99
CA LEU A 166 17.91 9.44 14.13
C LEU A 166 17.98 8.64 15.44
N SER A 167 17.17 7.57 15.58
CA SER A 167 17.20 6.71 16.77
C SER A 167 18.54 5.99 16.96
N VAL A 168 19.24 5.71 15.85
CA VAL A 168 20.51 4.95 15.86
C VAL A 168 21.73 5.79 15.50
N ARG A 169 21.53 6.92 14.83
CA ARG A 169 22.61 7.88 14.49
C ARG A 169 22.08 9.31 14.60
N PRO A 170 22.08 9.90 15.80
CA PRO A 170 21.76 11.31 15.98
C PRO A 170 22.66 12.21 15.11
N GLY A 171 22.07 13.20 14.42
CA GLY A 171 22.81 14.06 13.50
C GLY A 171 22.86 13.57 12.06
N THR A 172 22.20 12.46 11.72
CA THR A 172 21.95 12.07 10.32
C THR A 172 21.17 13.19 9.60
N ASP A 173 21.68 13.64 8.44
CA ASP A 173 21.00 14.60 7.57
C ASP A 173 20.04 13.84 6.63
N VAL A 174 18.74 14.04 6.80
CA VAL A 174 17.73 13.40 5.98
C VAL A 174 17.05 14.45 5.12
N ARG A 175 17.34 14.43 3.82
CA ARG A 175 16.81 15.37 2.82
C ARG A 175 15.62 14.77 2.10
N GLU A 176 14.65 15.61 1.73
CA GLU A 176 13.45 15.17 1.05
C GLU A 176 13.09 16.05 -0.14
N VAL A 177 12.54 15.44 -1.18
CA VAL A 177 12.04 16.12 -2.37
C VAL A 177 10.77 15.45 -2.87
N PHE A 178 9.81 16.25 -3.35
CA PHE A 178 8.61 15.78 -4.02
C PHE A 178 8.64 16.18 -5.50
N ILE A 179 8.36 15.24 -6.39
CA ILE A 179 8.42 15.46 -7.84
C ILE A 179 7.09 15.88 -8.47
N GLY A 180 5.99 15.89 -7.67
CA GLY A 180 4.67 16.38 -8.08
C GLY A 180 3.80 15.38 -8.83
N ASN A 181 4.25 14.15 -9.08
CA ASN A 181 3.52 13.08 -9.77
C ASN A 181 4.07 11.70 -9.39
N PHE A 182 3.42 10.62 -9.88
CA PHE A 182 3.84 9.24 -9.61
C PHE A 182 4.36 8.48 -10.84
N ASP A 183 4.43 9.12 -12.01
CA ASP A 183 4.68 8.48 -13.30
C ASP A 183 5.96 8.97 -13.99
N ASP A 184 6.47 10.16 -13.65
CA ASP A 184 7.63 10.76 -14.32
C ASP A 184 8.96 10.20 -13.79
N THR A 185 9.40 9.12 -14.43
CA THR A 185 10.68 8.47 -14.12
C THR A 185 11.89 9.37 -14.38
N ALA A 186 11.79 10.33 -15.31
CA ALA A 186 12.87 11.26 -15.59
C ALA A 186 13.02 12.29 -14.45
N ALA A 187 11.92 12.88 -13.98
CA ALA A 187 11.93 13.78 -12.83
C ALA A 187 12.46 13.09 -11.58
N ALA A 188 12.03 11.84 -11.30
CA ALA A 188 12.52 11.07 -10.15
C ALA A 188 14.03 10.76 -10.27
N ARG A 189 14.52 10.46 -11.48
CA ARG A 189 15.95 10.23 -11.72
C ARG A 189 16.77 11.49 -11.48
N GLU A 190 16.34 12.66 -11.95
CA GLU A 190 17.04 13.92 -11.70
C GLU A 190 17.03 14.30 -10.22
N ALA A 191 15.89 14.13 -9.51
CA ALA A 191 15.81 14.34 -8.07
C ALA A 191 16.79 13.41 -7.29
N ALA A 192 16.86 12.13 -7.69
CA ALA A 192 17.80 11.18 -7.09
C ALA A 192 19.27 11.57 -7.35
N ARG A 193 19.60 12.00 -8.57
CA ARG A 193 20.95 12.47 -8.91
C ARG A 193 21.34 13.69 -8.08
N ALA A 194 20.46 14.66 -7.93
CA ALA A 194 20.71 15.85 -7.11
C ALA A 194 21.02 15.46 -5.66
N LEU A 195 20.22 14.57 -5.06
CA LEU A 195 20.47 14.10 -3.70
C LEU A 195 21.81 13.33 -3.56
N LEU A 196 22.16 12.51 -4.57
CA LEU A 196 23.45 11.80 -4.60
C LEU A 196 24.65 12.77 -4.73
N GLU A 197 24.52 13.81 -5.56
CA GLU A 197 25.52 14.88 -5.71
C GLU A 197 25.67 15.70 -4.42
N GLU A 198 24.60 15.86 -3.66
CA GLU A 198 24.60 16.51 -2.35
C GLU A 198 25.11 15.60 -1.22
N GLY A 199 25.55 14.38 -1.55
CA GLY A 199 26.20 13.46 -0.63
C GLY A 199 25.30 12.39 -0.01
N ALA A 200 24.02 12.28 -0.41
CA ALA A 200 23.18 11.17 0.03
C ALA A 200 23.75 9.84 -0.53
N ASP A 201 23.86 8.82 0.30
CA ASP A 201 24.36 7.52 -0.09
C ASP A 201 23.32 6.37 0.02
N LEU A 202 22.19 6.63 0.69
CA LEU A 202 21.03 5.73 0.66
C LEU A 202 19.76 6.55 0.38
N LEU A 203 18.99 6.09 -0.62
CA LEU A 203 17.77 6.76 -1.06
C LEU A 203 16.55 5.86 -0.86
N LEU A 204 15.45 6.42 -0.35
CA LEU A 204 14.14 5.77 -0.34
C LEU A 204 13.17 6.57 -1.21
N HIS A 205 12.34 5.88 -1.98
CA HIS A 205 11.27 6.53 -2.74
C HIS A 205 9.87 6.14 -2.24
N GLN A 206 8.93 7.06 -2.42
CA GLN A 206 7.47 6.86 -2.33
C GLN A 206 6.85 7.52 -3.56
N ALA A 207 7.17 6.98 -4.74
CA ALA A 207 6.88 7.60 -6.04
C ALA A 207 6.33 6.62 -7.09
N ASN A 208 5.82 5.46 -6.68
CA ASN A 208 5.26 4.42 -7.56
C ASN A 208 6.14 4.13 -8.78
N ASP A 209 5.61 4.22 -10.01
CA ASP A 209 6.35 3.92 -11.24
C ASP A 209 7.54 4.86 -11.44
N ALA A 210 7.42 6.14 -11.06
CA ALA A 210 8.53 7.10 -11.10
C ALA A 210 9.76 6.63 -10.29
N GLY A 211 9.57 5.80 -9.26
CA GLY A 211 10.65 5.20 -8.46
C GLY A 211 11.68 4.40 -9.25
N ARG A 212 11.33 3.91 -10.45
CA ARG A 212 12.29 3.29 -11.39
C ARG A 212 13.42 4.26 -11.77
N GLY A 213 13.12 5.55 -11.84
CA GLY A 213 14.10 6.60 -12.07
C GLY A 213 15.12 6.70 -10.94
N VAL A 214 14.67 6.57 -9.69
CA VAL A 214 15.55 6.55 -8.51
C VAL A 214 16.52 5.36 -8.59
N PHE A 215 16.00 4.15 -8.84
CA PHE A 215 16.86 2.97 -8.98
C PHE A 215 17.89 3.12 -10.08
N ARG A 216 17.50 3.74 -11.19
CA ARG A 216 18.43 3.99 -12.31
C ARG A 216 19.55 4.96 -11.90
N ALA A 217 19.23 6.06 -11.22
CA ALA A 217 20.25 7.02 -10.75
C ALA A 217 21.24 6.37 -9.78
N VAL A 218 20.71 5.57 -8.82
CA VAL A 218 21.55 4.87 -7.85
C VAL A 218 22.43 3.81 -8.52
N ALA A 219 21.89 3.07 -9.52
CA ALA A 219 22.67 2.10 -10.28
C ALA A 219 23.78 2.76 -11.13
N ASP A 220 23.48 3.89 -11.77
CA ASP A 220 24.48 4.66 -12.52
C ASP A 220 25.61 5.13 -11.58
N ARG A 221 25.27 5.67 -10.40
CA ARG A 221 26.25 6.12 -9.41
C ARG A 221 27.09 4.97 -8.85
N ALA A 222 26.46 3.81 -8.61
CA ALA A 222 27.18 2.60 -8.17
C ALA A 222 28.17 2.10 -9.24
N ALA A 223 27.82 2.17 -10.53
CA ALA A 223 28.70 1.81 -11.64
C ALA A 223 29.92 2.73 -11.76
N GLU A 224 29.83 3.97 -11.29
CA GLU A 224 30.95 4.92 -11.15
C GLU A 224 31.83 4.66 -9.92
N GLY A 225 31.54 3.62 -9.16
CA GLY A 225 32.30 3.24 -7.95
C GLY A 225 31.74 3.83 -6.64
N GLY A 226 30.58 4.48 -6.68
CA GLY A 226 29.90 4.95 -5.45
C GLY A 226 29.36 3.78 -4.63
N ARG A 227 29.51 3.85 -3.30
CA ARG A 227 28.87 2.92 -2.37
C ARG A 227 27.49 3.48 -1.98
N VAL A 228 26.52 3.26 -2.86
CA VAL A 228 25.18 3.82 -2.74
C VAL A 228 24.13 2.72 -2.86
N PHE A 229 22.98 2.89 -2.16
CA PHE A 229 21.88 1.95 -2.18
C PHE A 229 20.52 2.65 -2.26
N ALA A 230 19.50 1.88 -2.66
CA ALA A 230 18.13 2.33 -2.67
C ALA A 230 17.23 1.37 -1.86
N PHE A 231 16.05 1.88 -1.49
CA PHE A 231 14.98 1.09 -0.90
C PHE A 231 13.78 1.08 -1.85
N GLY A 232 13.18 -0.12 -2.02
CA GLY A 232 11.89 -0.27 -2.66
C GLY A 232 10.73 -0.03 -1.69
N THR A 233 9.54 0.24 -2.24
CA THR A 233 8.33 0.47 -1.44
C THR A 233 7.09 -0.17 -2.05
N ASN A 234 6.09 -0.43 -1.21
CA ASN A 234 4.79 -1.03 -1.52
C ASN A 234 4.85 -2.50 -1.96
N ARG A 235 5.84 -2.90 -2.73
CA ARG A 235 6.11 -4.28 -3.17
C ARG A 235 7.57 -4.62 -3.00
N ASN A 236 7.88 -5.92 -3.08
CA ASN A 236 9.27 -6.33 -3.20
C ASN A 236 9.82 -5.91 -4.56
N GLN A 237 10.66 -4.88 -4.56
CA GLN A 237 11.30 -4.30 -5.74
C GLN A 237 12.79 -4.66 -5.82
N ASN A 238 13.26 -5.60 -4.98
CA ASN A 238 14.67 -5.99 -4.91
C ASN A 238 15.22 -6.44 -6.28
N ASP A 239 14.41 -7.12 -7.07
CA ASP A 239 14.81 -7.62 -8.40
C ASP A 239 14.77 -6.56 -9.51
N MET A 240 14.20 -5.37 -9.24
CA MET A 240 14.16 -4.29 -10.24
C MET A 240 15.54 -3.65 -10.45
N ALA A 241 16.37 -3.62 -9.40
CA ALA A 241 17.78 -3.22 -9.49
C ALA A 241 18.59 -3.98 -8.42
N PRO A 242 18.85 -5.29 -8.63
CA PRO A 242 19.30 -6.21 -7.60
C PRO A 242 20.68 -5.91 -7.03
N THR A 243 21.47 -5.09 -7.72
CA THR A 243 22.81 -4.67 -7.27
C THR A 243 22.79 -3.45 -6.36
N VAL A 244 21.67 -2.73 -6.27
CA VAL A 244 21.58 -1.48 -5.49
C VAL A 244 20.35 -1.39 -4.59
N VAL A 245 19.23 -2.09 -4.86
CA VAL A 245 18.09 -2.12 -3.95
C VAL A 245 18.41 -3.06 -2.79
N ILE A 246 18.67 -2.49 -1.61
CA ILE A 246 19.16 -3.26 -0.45
C ILE A 246 18.02 -3.94 0.32
N ALA A 247 16.85 -3.33 0.32
CA ALA A 247 15.63 -3.85 0.92
C ALA A 247 14.39 -3.15 0.33
N SER A 248 13.22 -3.75 0.54
CA SER A 248 11.92 -3.17 0.18
C SER A 248 10.98 -3.19 1.39
N ALA A 249 10.32 -2.06 1.65
CA ALA A 249 9.18 -1.98 2.57
C ALA A 249 7.92 -2.43 1.81
N THR A 250 7.34 -3.56 2.20
CA THR A 250 6.30 -4.24 1.42
C THR A 250 4.95 -4.24 2.11
N LEU A 251 3.89 -4.32 1.29
CA LEU A 251 2.50 -4.46 1.66
C LEU A 251 1.92 -5.72 1.02
N ASP A 252 1.27 -6.56 1.81
CA ASP A 252 0.41 -7.62 1.29
C ASP A 252 -1.01 -7.06 1.05
N ILE A 253 -1.13 -6.20 0.03
CA ILE A 253 -2.42 -5.60 -0.37
C ILE A 253 -3.42 -6.69 -0.77
N PRO A 254 -3.04 -7.76 -1.51
CA PRO A 254 -3.94 -8.86 -1.81
C PRO A 254 -4.60 -9.48 -0.59
N ALA A 255 -3.83 -9.83 0.44
CA ALA A 255 -4.39 -10.40 1.66
C ALA A 255 -5.37 -9.44 2.35
N ALA A 256 -5.04 -8.15 2.39
CA ALA A 256 -5.90 -7.13 2.98
C ALA A 256 -7.24 -6.97 2.25
N LEU A 257 -7.24 -6.94 0.91
CA LEU A 257 -8.47 -6.83 0.12
C LEU A 257 -9.35 -8.07 0.27
N VAL A 258 -8.75 -9.27 0.26
CA VAL A 258 -9.47 -10.53 0.47
C VAL A 258 -10.13 -10.58 1.85
N GLU A 259 -9.42 -10.17 2.89
CA GLU A 259 -9.96 -10.13 4.27
C GLU A 259 -11.19 -9.22 4.37
N VAL A 260 -11.11 -8.01 3.83
CA VAL A 260 -12.24 -7.07 3.83
C VAL A 260 -13.40 -7.61 2.99
N ALA A 261 -13.13 -8.11 1.78
CA ALA A 261 -14.15 -8.66 0.91
C ALA A 261 -14.85 -9.88 1.53
N SER A 262 -14.10 -10.75 2.25
CA SER A 262 -14.70 -11.85 3.02
C SER A 262 -15.69 -11.36 4.07
N ARG A 263 -15.31 -10.35 4.87
CA ARG A 263 -16.20 -9.78 5.89
C ARG A 263 -17.48 -9.19 5.30
N VAL A 264 -17.38 -8.53 4.14
CA VAL A 264 -18.56 -7.98 3.44
C VAL A 264 -19.45 -9.11 2.93
N ARG A 265 -18.89 -10.11 2.25
CA ARG A 265 -19.63 -11.28 1.75
C ARG A 265 -20.34 -12.03 2.86
N ASP A 266 -19.68 -12.22 3.99
CA ASP A 266 -20.18 -13.01 5.14
C ASP A 266 -21.11 -12.18 6.06
N GLY A 267 -21.37 -10.89 5.72
CA GLY A 267 -22.24 -9.99 6.49
C GLY A 267 -21.66 -9.61 7.87
N THR A 268 -20.36 -9.77 8.08
CA THR A 268 -19.66 -9.47 9.34
C THR A 268 -18.88 -8.15 9.29
N PHE A 269 -18.93 -7.45 8.15
CA PHE A 269 -18.26 -6.17 8.01
C PHE A 269 -18.89 -5.12 8.93
N THR A 270 -18.05 -4.41 9.67
CA THR A 270 -18.40 -3.21 10.42
C THR A 270 -17.56 -2.04 9.91
N ALA A 271 -18.21 -0.88 9.76
CA ALA A 271 -17.50 0.33 9.34
C ALA A 271 -16.67 0.86 10.52
N GLU A 272 -15.41 0.49 10.54
CA GLU A 272 -14.40 0.93 11.51
C GLU A 272 -13.05 1.15 10.81
N PRO A 273 -12.15 1.96 11.37
CA PRO A 273 -10.81 2.11 10.80
C PRO A 273 -10.03 0.79 10.87
N LEU A 274 -9.71 0.24 9.71
CA LEU A 274 -8.90 -0.97 9.59
C LEU A 274 -7.42 -0.58 9.54
N ARG A 275 -6.67 -0.88 10.59
CA ARG A 275 -5.23 -0.65 10.66
C ARG A 275 -4.50 -1.96 10.46
N LEU A 276 -3.66 -2.00 9.43
CA LEU A 276 -3.00 -3.22 8.97
C LEU A 276 -1.50 -2.99 8.93
N GLY A 277 -0.81 -3.60 9.87
CA GLY A 277 0.62 -3.44 10.09
C GLY A 277 1.39 -4.76 10.04
N MET A 278 2.56 -4.75 10.69
CA MET A 278 3.39 -5.94 10.85
C MET A 278 2.76 -7.01 11.74
N SER A 279 1.97 -6.62 12.74
CA SER A 279 1.26 -7.58 13.62
C SER A 279 0.25 -8.42 12.84
N GLU A 280 -0.44 -7.83 11.87
CA GLU A 280 -1.39 -8.50 10.98
C GLU A 280 -0.69 -9.27 9.83
N GLY A 281 0.63 -9.13 9.69
CA GLY A 281 1.39 -9.76 8.61
C GLY A 281 1.25 -9.03 7.26
N ILE A 282 0.65 -7.85 7.24
CA ILE A 282 0.41 -7.08 6.00
C ILE A 282 1.62 -6.20 5.63
N VAL A 283 2.40 -5.77 6.61
CA VAL A 283 3.59 -4.95 6.38
C VAL A 283 4.85 -5.75 6.70
N ALA A 284 5.87 -5.67 5.85
CA ALA A 284 7.16 -6.33 6.08
C ALA A 284 8.34 -5.51 5.54
N LEU A 285 9.54 -5.79 6.05
CA LEU A 285 10.81 -5.36 5.46
C LEU A 285 11.46 -6.56 4.77
N GLU A 286 11.52 -6.51 3.45
CA GLU A 286 12.10 -7.57 2.60
C GLU A 286 13.56 -7.23 2.25
N LEU A 287 14.50 -7.87 2.92
CA LEU A 287 15.93 -7.70 2.59
C LEU A 287 16.26 -8.34 1.24
N ASN A 288 17.10 -7.67 0.46
CA ASN A 288 17.58 -8.25 -0.80
C ASN A 288 18.58 -9.39 -0.53
N PRO A 289 18.27 -10.63 -0.93
CA PRO A 289 19.16 -11.77 -0.68
C PRO A 289 20.55 -11.59 -1.31
N GLN A 290 20.65 -10.91 -2.46
CA GLN A 290 21.90 -10.68 -3.17
C GLN A 290 22.82 -9.67 -2.45
N LEU A 291 22.23 -8.77 -1.67
CA LEU A 291 22.96 -7.73 -0.93
C LEU A 291 23.01 -7.98 0.59
N ARG A 292 22.39 -9.05 1.07
CA ARG A 292 22.33 -9.36 2.51
C ARG A 292 23.72 -9.43 3.15
N SER A 293 24.71 -9.96 2.45
CA SER A 293 26.11 -10.01 2.92
C SER A 293 26.79 -8.64 3.04
N ARG A 294 26.21 -7.59 2.46
CA ARG A 294 26.67 -6.21 2.61
C ARG A 294 26.21 -5.57 3.93
N ILE A 295 25.21 -6.15 4.59
CA ILE A 295 24.64 -5.66 5.85
C ILE A 295 25.40 -6.36 6.99
N PRO A 296 26.04 -5.62 7.91
CA PRO A 296 26.73 -6.23 9.05
C PRO A 296 25.78 -7.06 9.93
N GLU A 297 26.23 -8.21 10.42
CA GLU A 297 25.39 -9.09 11.24
C GLU A 297 24.79 -8.42 12.50
N PRO A 298 25.49 -7.52 13.21
CA PRO A 298 24.87 -6.76 14.30
C PRO A 298 23.67 -5.90 13.86
N VAL A 299 23.71 -5.34 12.64
CA VAL A 299 22.60 -4.55 12.09
C VAL A 299 21.41 -5.44 11.77
N LEU A 300 21.64 -6.63 11.22
CA LEU A 300 20.59 -7.61 10.97
C LEU A 300 19.91 -8.05 12.28
N ALA A 301 20.70 -8.29 13.34
CA ALA A 301 20.17 -8.64 14.66
C ALA A 301 19.36 -7.48 15.27
N GLU A 302 19.82 -6.22 15.12
CA GLU A 302 19.10 -5.02 15.56
C GLU A 302 17.75 -4.86 14.84
N LEU A 303 17.74 -5.00 13.50
CA LEU A 303 16.51 -4.92 12.72
C LEU A 303 15.50 -5.99 13.15
N ALA A 304 15.96 -7.23 13.35
CA ALA A 304 15.08 -8.32 13.81
C ALA A 304 14.53 -8.08 15.23
N ALA A 305 15.29 -7.43 16.12
CA ALA A 305 14.82 -7.05 17.43
C ALA A 305 13.75 -5.95 17.34
N LEU A 306 14.02 -4.89 16.59
CA LEU A 306 13.07 -3.80 16.37
C LEU A 306 11.78 -4.27 15.70
N GLU A 307 11.87 -5.17 14.72
CA GLU A 307 10.68 -5.76 14.09
C GLU A 307 9.81 -6.51 15.11
N ARG A 308 10.41 -7.30 16.01
CA ARG A 308 9.65 -7.97 17.10
C ARG A 308 8.99 -6.96 18.03
N ASP A 309 9.69 -5.89 18.38
CA ASP A 309 9.17 -4.85 19.27
C ASP A 309 8.00 -4.09 18.61
N ILE A 310 8.08 -3.83 17.30
CA ILE A 310 6.99 -3.25 16.52
C ILE A 310 5.79 -4.19 16.48
N ARG A 311 6.00 -5.47 16.12
CA ARG A 311 4.93 -6.48 16.04
C ARG A 311 4.21 -6.70 17.37
N SER A 312 4.92 -6.59 18.47
CA SER A 312 4.34 -6.74 19.82
C SER A 312 3.76 -5.45 20.40
N GLY A 313 3.89 -4.31 19.69
CA GLY A 313 3.45 -3.00 20.14
C GLY A 313 4.32 -2.37 21.23
N VAL A 314 5.48 -2.95 21.55
CA VAL A 314 6.46 -2.37 22.49
C VAL A 314 7.09 -1.11 21.89
N LEU A 315 7.40 -1.16 20.60
CA LEU A 315 7.83 0.03 19.85
C LEU A 315 6.67 0.55 19.00
N VAL A 316 6.17 1.72 19.37
CA VAL A 316 5.21 2.48 18.57
C VAL A 316 5.98 3.38 17.62
N VAL A 317 5.87 3.11 16.32
CA VAL A 317 6.57 3.87 15.28
C VAL A 317 5.98 5.27 15.18
N PRO A 318 6.79 6.35 15.25
CA PRO A 318 6.31 7.71 15.01
C PRO A 318 5.76 7.87 13.59
N ARG A 319 4.66 8.59 13.49
CA ARG A 319 3.98 8.88 12.22
C ARG A 319 3.55 10.34 12.17
N GLY A 320 3.32 10.86 10.97
CA GLY A 320 2.79 12.20 10.77
C GLY A 320 1.30 12.30 11.13
N ALA A 321 0.76 13.50 11.01
CA ALA A 321 -0.67 13.76 11.18
C ALA A 321 -1.46 13.15 10.01
N PHE A 322 -1.87 11.88 10.20
CA PHE A 322 -2.54 11.09 9.17
C PHE A 322 -3.40 9.98 9.80
#